data_ae8421ed93e5df796540f845f83e4ab3
#
_entry.id   ae8421ed93e5df796540f845f83e4ab3
#
_cell.length_a   1.000
_cell.length_b   1.000
_cell.length_c   1.000
_cell.angle_alpha   90.00
_cell.angle_beta   90.00
_cell.angle_gamma   90.00
#
_symmetry.space_group_name_H-M   'P 1'
#
loop_
_entity.id
_entity.type
_entity.pdbx_description
1 polymer ?
#
loop_
_entity_poly.entity_id
_entity_poly.type
_entity_poly.pdbx_seq_one_letter_code
_entity_poly.pdbx_strand_id
1 'polypeptide(L)'
;IGEEIAVRAFGAEIVDSYSYDVMMQGKRVEIKTKRRKRIPEPDYEVSIARTSAHQALDADTYLFISLTMNGDIPVKGWVCGEMPVSEYFDRARLIRKGEKDYRNNFVCQTDMYNMRISQLYPVDLPLFNTQMTMW
;
A
#
# COMPACT_ATOMS: atom_id res chain seq x y z
N ILE A 1 -10.65 -6.27 0.46
CA ILE A 1 -11.15 -4.93 0.08
C ILE A 1 -10.19 -4.21 -0.86
N GLY A 2 -8.87 -4.28 -0.59
CA GLY A 2 -7.87 -3.67 -1.48
C GLY A 2 -7.91 -4.25 -2.89
N GLU A 3 -8.05 -5.56 -3.02
CA GLU A 3 -8.17 -6.24 -4.32
C GLU A 3 -9.44 -5.81 -5.06
N GLU A 4 -10.55 -5.67 -4.35
CA GLU A 4 -11.80 -5.20 -4.94
C GLU A 4 -11.67 -3.77 -5.47
N ILE A 5 -10.97 -2.90 -4.77
CA ILE A 5 -10.67 -1.53 -5.23
C ILE A 5 -9.84 -1.59 -6.51
N ALA A 6 -8.81 -2.42 -6.56
CA ALA A 6 -7.98 -2.57 -7.75
C ALA A 6 -8.78 -3.06 -8.95
N VAL A 7 -9.68 -4.03 -8.75
CA VAL A 7 -10.56 -4.53 -9.81
C VAL A 7 -11.45 -3.40 -10.35
N ARG A 8 -12.07 -2.63 -9.47
CA ARG A 8 -12.96 -1.54 -9.87
C ARG A 8 -12.22 -0.37 -10.52
N ALA A 9 -11.06 -0.01 -9.98
CA ALA A 9 -10.31 1.17 -10.43
C ALA A 9 -9.53 0.90 -11.71
N PHE A 10 -8.94 -0.30 -11.85
CA PHE A 10 -7.92 -0.57 -12.86
C PHE A 10 -8.26 -1.75 -13.76
N GLY A 11 -9.37 -2.44 -13.51
CA GLY A 11 -9.70 -3.68 -14.23
C GLY A 11 -8.73 -4.81 -13.91
N ALA A 12 -8.18 -4.84 -12.71
CA ALA A 12 -7.23 -5.86 -12.30
C ALA A 12 -7.90 -7.23 -12.22
N GLU A 13 -7.09 -8.29 -12.43
CA GLU A 13 -7.51 -9.66 -12.24
C GLU A 13 -6.97 -10.18 -10.92
N ILE A 14 -7.85 -10.75 -10.08
CA ILE A 14 -7.46 -11.40 -8.82
C ILE A 14 -6.79 -12.73 -9.18
N VAL A 15 -5.63 -12.96 -8.57
CA VAL A 15 -4.82 -14.15 -8.79
C VAL A 15 -4.66 -14.92 -7.48
N ASP A 16 -4.91 -16.23 -7.53
CA ASP A 16 -4.65 -17.11 -6.38
C ASP A 16 -3.16 -17.46 -6.35
N SER A 17 -2.40 -16.61 -5.67
CA SER A 17 -0.95 -16.74 -5.57
C SER A 17 -0.46 -16.32 -4.18
N TYR A 18 0.61 -16.96 -3.69
CA TYR A 18 1.28 -16.55 -2.46
C TYR A 18 2.19 -15.35 -2.65
N SER A 19 2.55 -15.02 -3.88
CA SER A 19 3.61 -14.05 -4.20
C SER A 19 3.08 -12.69 -4.62
N TYR A 20 1.84 -12.63 -5.07
CA TYR A 20 1.18 -11.36 -5.43
C TYR A 20 -0.34 -11.54 -5.47
N ASP A 21 -1.07 -10.43 -5.36
CA ASP A 21 -2.52 -10.45 -5.18
C ASP A 21 -3.30 -10.36 -6.49
N VAL A 22 -2.84 -9.53 -7.42
CA VAL A 22 -3.57 -9.24 -8.66
C VAL A 22 -2.62 -9.02 -9.83
N MET A 23 -3.16 -9.16 -11.04
CA MET A 23 -2.52 -8.70 -12.27
C MET A 23 -3.14 -7.40 -12.72
N MET A 24 -2.32 -6.39 -12.99
CA MET A 24 -2.75 -5.08 -13.48
C MET A 24 -1.83 -4.65 -14.61
N GLN A 25 -2.39 -4.37 -15.79
CA GLN A 25 -1.60 -3.84 -16.92
C GLN A 25 -0.35 -4.69 -17.22
N GLY A 26 -0.47 -6.00 -17.12
CA GLY A 26 0.64 -6.93 -17.33
C GLY A 26 1.65 -7.02 -16.18
N LYS A 27 1.40 -6.38 -15.05
CA LYS A 27 2.27 -6.41 -13.88
C LYS A 27 1.69 -7.28 -12.78
N ARG A 28 2.58 -7.98 -12.06
CA ARG A 28 2.23 -8.70 -10.84
C ARG A 28 2.24 -7.71 -9.68
N VAL A 29 1.09 -7.52 -9.04
CA VAL A 29 0.90 -6.48 -8.03
C VAL A 29 0.56 -7.09 -6.68
N GLU A 30 1.31 -6.67 -5.65
CA GLU A 30 0.99 -6.92 -4.25
C GLU A 30 0.28 -5.69 -3.69
N ILE A 31 -0.94 -5.87 -3.18
CA ILE A 31 -1.73 -4.77 -2.63
C ILE A 31 -1.49 -4.67 -1.13
N LYS A 32 -1.14 -3.47 -0.68
CA LYS A 32 -0.96 -3.15 0.73
C LYS A 32 -2.02 -2.15 1.14
N THR A 33 -2.87 -2.55 2.08
CA THR A 33 -3.99 -1.74 2.55
C THR A 33 -3.76 -1.30 3.98
N LYS A 34 -3.97 -0.02 4.24
CA LYS A 34 -3.89 0.54 5.60
C LYS A 34 -5.21 1.19 5.97
N ARG A 35 -5.73 0.85 7.15
CA ARG A 35 -6.91 1.46 7.73
C ARG A 35 -6.53 2.72 8.48
N ARG A 36 -7.27 3.81 8.24
CA ARG A 36 -7.02 5.11 8.87
C ARG A 36 -8.34 5.74 9.27
N LYS A 37 -8.30 6.61 10.27
CA LYS A 37 -9.46 7.41 10.68
C LYS A 37 -9.65 8.64 9.80
N ARG A 38 -8.60 9.09 9.12
CA ARG A 38 -8.55 10.31 8.33
C ARG A 38 -8.20 10.03 6.89
N ILE A 39 -8.48 11.01 6.04
CA ILE A 39 -8.01 11.04 4.64
C ILE A 39 -6.48 10.99 4.65
N PRO A 40 -5.86 10.14 3.81
CA PRO A 40 -4.40 10.10 3.74
C PRO A 40 -3.83 11.41 3.20
N GLU A 41 -2.78 11.89 3.87
CA GLU A 41 -2.05 13.10 3.48
C GLU A 41 -0.70 12.72 2.86
N PRO A 42 -0.09 13.61 2.04
CA PRO A 42 1.17 13.30 1.34
C PRO A 42 2.35 12.94 2.25
N ASP A 43 2.37 13.46 3.48
CA ASP A 43 3.43 13.18 4.45
C ASP A 43 3.17 11.96 5.32
N TYR A 44 2.00 11.34 5.22
CA TYR A 44 1.74 10.06 5.87
C TYR A 44 2.60 8.99 5.23
N GLU A 45 2.94 7.98 6.02
CA GLU A 45 3.79 6.89 5.55
C GLU A 45 3.00 5.61 5.30
N VAL A 46 3.42 4.91 4.24
CA VAL A 46 3.12 3.49 4.04
C VAL A 46 4.22 2.67 4.66
N SER A 47 3.92 1.43 5.04
CA SER A 47 4.86 0.58 5.76
C SER A 47 4.81 -0.84 5.24
N ILE A 48 5.98 -1.48 5.13
CA ILE A 48 6.09 -2.90 4.82
C ILE A 48 6.98 -3.55 5.87
N ALA A 49 6.44 -4.58 6.54
CA ALA A 49 7.21 -5.37 7.48
C ALA A 49 8.15 -6.33 6.74
N ARG A 50 9.28 -6.66 7.35
CA ARG A 50 10.27 -7.57 6.77
C ARG A 50 9.67 -8.91 6.35
N THR A 51 8.76 -9.47 7.15
CA THR A 51 8.09 -10.73 6.83
C THR A 51 7.26 -10.63 5.56
N SER A 52 6.57 -9.51 5.35
CA SER A 52 5.81 -9.25 4.13
C SER A 52 6.72 -9.07 2.92
N ALA A 53 7.90 -8.48 3.11
CA ALA A 53 8.89 -8.32 2.05
C ALA A 53 9.32 -9.68 1.46
N HIS A 54 9.49 -10.69 2.31
CA HIS A 54 9.83 -12.04 1.84
C HIS A 54 8.72 -12.69 1.04
N GLN A 55 7.47 -12.41 1.36
CA GLN A 55 6.32 -12.99 0.68
C GLN A 55 6.07 -12.38 -0.71
N ALA A 56 6.55 -11.16 -0.95
CA ALA A 56 6.30 -10.43 -2.18
C ALA A 56 7.45 -10.52 -3.20
N LEU A 57 8.31 -11.54 -3.12
CA LEU A 57 9.48 -11.67 -3.99
C LEU A 57 9.14 -11.73 -5.49
N ASP A 58 7.98 -12.27 -5.85
CA ASP A 58 7.56 -12.41 -7.24
C ASP A 58 6.69 -11.24 -7.73
N ALA A 59 6.35 -10.29 -6.87
CA ALA A 59 5.61 -9.12 -7.28
C ALA A 59 6.52 -8.11 -7.99
N ASP A 60 6.01 -7.47 -9.01
CA ASP A 60 6.72 -6.42 -9.73
C ASP A 60 6.59 -5.08 -9.01
N THR A 61 5.42 -4.82 -8.43
CA THR A 61 5.11 -3.53 -7.79
C THR A 61 4.20 -3.70 -6.59
N TYR A 62 4.30 -2.76 -5.66
CA TYR A 62 3.34 -2.57 -4.58
C TYR A 62 2.32 -1.51 -4.98
N LEU A 63 1.04 -1.77 -4.73
CA LEU A 63 -0.03 -0.79 -4.81
C LEU A 63 -0.51 -0.50 -3.39
N PHE A 64 -0.44 0.76 -2.99
CA PHE A 64 -0.83 1.18 -1.64
C PHE A 64 -2.22 1.80 -1.64
N ILE A 65 -3.07 1.25 -0.80
CA ILE A 65 -4.46 1.69 -0.63
C ILE A 65 -4.68 2.07 0.82
N SER A 66 -5.32 3.20 1.05
CA SER A 66 -5.77 3.63 2.37
C SER A 66 -7.28 3.52 2.46
N LEU A 67 -7.77 2.97 3.57
CA LEU A 67 -9.20 2.93 3.86
C LEU A 67 -9.50 3.93 4.97
N THR A 68 -10.42 4.84 4.70
CA THR A 68 -10.96 5.73 5.73
C THR A 68 -12.08 5.00 6.42
N MET A 69 -11.94 4.86 7.74
CA MET A 69 -12.84 4.06 8.57
C MET A 69 -13.79 4.93 9.37
N ASN A 70 -15.01 4.43 9.55
CA ASN A 70 -15.94 4.91 10.57
C ASN A 70 -16.16 3.75 11.55
N GLY A 71 -15.43 3.77 12.68
CA GLY A 71 -15.33 2.61 13.55
C GLY A 71 -14.69 1.45 12.79
N ASP A 72 -15.39 0.32 12.70
CA ASP A 72 -14.92 -0.87 11.98
C ASP A 72 -15.41 -0.94 10.52
N ILE A 73 -16.11 0.09 10.06
CA ILE A 73 -16.72 0.11 8.74
C ILE A 73 -15.89 0.99 7.80
N PRO A 74 -15.35 0.44 6.69
CA PRO A 74 -14.70 1.26 5.68
C PRO A 74 -15.74 2.06 4.90
N VAL A 75 -15.52 3.37 4.77
CA VAL A 75 -16.43 4.28 4.06
C VAL A 75 -15.86 4.80 2.75
N LYS A 76 -14.53 4.90 2.64
CA LYS A 76 -13.84 5.33 1.42
C LYS A 76 -12.54 4.59 1.24
N GLY A 77 -12.17 4.35 -0.02
CA GLY A 77 -10.87 3.85 -0.40
C GLY A 77 -10.09 4.91 -1.17
N TRP A 78 -8.78 4.97 -0.93
CA TRP A 78 -7.87 5.91 -1.55
C TRP A 78 -6.72 5.14 -2.17
N VAL A 79 -6.47 5.36 -3.45
CA VAL A 79 -5.27 4.83 -4.10
C VAL A 79 -4.14 5.82 -3.84
N CYS A 80 -3.23 5.45 -2.96
CA CYS A 80 -2.14 6.34 -2.54
C CYS A 80 -1.02 6.42 -3.57
N GLY A 81 -0.79 5.34 -4.30
CA GLY A 81 0.26 5.26 -5.29
C GLY A 81 0.85 3.87 -5.40
N GLU A 82 1.83 3.73 -6.27
CA GLU A 82 2.56 2.48 -6.48
C GLU A 82 4.07 2.70 -6.37
N MET A 83 4.79 1.61 -6.16
CA MET A 83 6.25 1.61 -6.15
C MET A 83 6.76 0.23 -6.57
N PRO A 84 7.66 0.15 -7.57
CA PRO A 84 8.33 -1.11 -7.88
C PRO A 84 8.98 -1.69 -6.63
N VAL A 85 8.86 -3.00 -6.43
CA VAL A 85 9.34 -3.66 -5.20
C VAL A 85 10.82 -3.39 -4.96
N SER A 86 11.65 -3.48 -6.01
CA SER A 86 13.10 -3.23 -5.89
C SER A 86 13.39 -1.79 -5.44
N GLU A 87 12.71 -0.81 -6.00
CA GLU A 87 12.90 0.60 -5.62
C GLU A 87 12.40 0.88 -4.20
N TYR A 88 11.32 0.21 -3.77
CA TYR A 88 10.77 0.42 -2.44
C TYR A 88 11.82 0.19 -1.35
N PHE A 89 12.49 -0.94 -1.40
CA PHE A 89 13.48 -1.29 -0.37
C PHE A 89 14.76 -0.45 -0.44
N ASP A 90 15.11 0.04 -1.62
CA ASP A 90 16.24 0.95 -1.78
C ASP A 90 15.96 2.35 -1.21
N ARG A 91 14.72 2.81 -1.29
CA ARG A 91 14.33 4.18 -0.96
C ARG A 91 13.64 4.33 0.38
N ALA A 92 13.09 3.26 0.92
CA ALA A 92 12.36 3.29 2.18
C ALA A 92 13.28 3.55 3.38
N ARG A 93 12.72 4.21 4.38
CA ARG A 93 13.37 4.41 5.66
C ARG A 93 13.24 3.14 6.50
N LEU A 94 14.35 2.54 6.87
CA LEU A 94 14.37 1.34 7.71
C LEU A 94 14.35 1.72 9.19
N ILE A 95 13.37 1.17 9.92
CA ILE A 95 13.32 1.21 11.39
C ILE A 95 13.46 -0.22 11.87
N ARG A 96 14.51 -0.50 12.64
CA ARG A 96 14.82 -1.86 13.09
C ARG A 96 13.93 -2.28 14.26
N LYS A 97 13.74 -3.58 14.39
CA LYS A 97 13.06 -4.16 15.56
C LYS A 97 13.65 -3.61 16.85
N GLY A 98 12.77 -3.17 17.77
CA GLY A 98 13.16 -2.61 19.06
C GLY A 98 13.49 -1.13 19.03
N GLU A 99 13.66 -0.52 17.87
CA GLU A 99 13.85 0.92 17.75
C GLU A 99 12.51 1.66 17.88
N LYS A 100 12.55 2.85 18.46
CA LYS A 100 11.40 3.73 18.49
C LYS A 100 11.32 4.50 17.19
N ASP A 101 10.19 4.42 16.53
CA ASP A 101 9.85 5.28 15.41
C ASP A 101 9.31 6.60 15.96
N TYR A 102 10.16 7.63 16.04
CA TYR A 102 9.78 8.93 16.60
C TYR A 102 8.77 9.67 15.71
N ARG A 103 8.76 9.40 14.43
CA ARG A 103 7.82 10.02 13.50
C ARG A 103 6.39 9.54 13.74
N ASN A 104 6.22 8.25 13.96
CA ASN A 104 4.91 7.61 14.16
C ASN A 104 4.65 7.25 15.62
N ASN A 105 5.58 7.53 16.51
CA ASN A 105 5.49 7.42 17.96
C ASN A 105 5.13 6.01 18.45
N PHE A 106 5.87 5.00 17.99
CA PHE A 106 5.76 3.63 18.52
C PHE A 106 7.08 2.88 18.40
N VAL A 107 7.18 1.78 19.15
CA VAL A 107 8.33 0.88 19.09
C VAL A 107 8.03 -0.26 18.12
N CYS A 108 8.93 -0.46 17.15
CA CYS A 108 8.75 -1.48 16.13
C CYS A 108 8.94 -2.88 16.69
N GLN A 109 7.98 -3.77 16.41
CA GLN A 109 8.03 -5.19 16.81
C GLN A 109 8.79 -6.05 15.80
N THR A 110 9.04 -5.54 14.61
CA THR A 110 9.83 -6.13 13.55
C THR A 110 10.48 -5.02 12.75
N ASP A 111 11.44 -5.35 11.90
CA ASP A 111 12.01 -4.37 10.98
C ASP A 111 10.92 -3.84 10.06
N MET A 112 10.80 -2.51 9.96
CA MET A 112 9.80 -1.83 9.14
C MET A 112 10.47 -0.97 8.09
N TYR A 113 9.96 -1.04 6.89
CA TYR A 113 10.39 -0.22 5.76
C TYR A 113 9.28 0.79 5.45
N ASN A 114 9.50 2.06 5.75
CA ASN A 114 8.51 3.12 5.63
C ASN A 114 8.84 4.09 4.49
N MET A 115 7.81 4.56 3.80
CA MET A 115 7.95 5.54 2.73
C MET A 115 6.77 6.51 2.80
N ARG A 116 7.02 7.79 2.53
CA ARG A 116 5.94 8.78 2.47
C ARG A 116 5.09 8.55 1.21
N ILE A 117 3.80 8.81 1.34
CA ILE A 117 2.87 8.75 0.19
C ILE A 117 3.36 9.65 -0.94
N SER A 118 3.90 10.83 -0.61
CA SER A 118 4.45 11.77 -1.60
C SER A 118 5.62 11.22 -2.43
N GLN A 119 6.25 10.16 -1.96
CA GLN A 119 7.36 9.51 -2.68
C GLN A 119 6.90 8.40 -3.63
N LEU A 120 5.64 7.98 -3.51
CA LEU A 120 5.07 6.95 -4.39
C LEU A 120 4.83 7.51 -5.78
N TYR A 121 4.90 6.64 -6.79
CA TYR A 121 4.49 7.02 -8.13
C TYR A 121 2.98 7.07 -8.23
N PRO A 122 2.41 8.11 -8.87
CA PRO A 122 0.98 8.17 -9.08
C PRO A 122 0.53 7.03 -10.00
N VAL A 123 -0.63 6.47 -9.69
CA VAL A 123 -1.25 5.48 -10.54
C VAL A 123 -2.17 6.21 -11.50
N ASP A 124 -1.99 5.96 -12.79
CA ASP A 124 -2.78 6.62 -13.82
C ASP A 124 -4.19 6.04 -13.86
N LEU A 125 -5.15 6.85 -13.40
CA LEU A 125 -6.58 6.55 -13.46
C LEU A 125 -7.20 7.45 -14.52
N PRO A 126 -7.47 6.95 -15.71
CA PRO A 126 -7.89 7.81 -16.82
C PRO A 126 -9.20 8.57 -16.58
N LEU A 127 -10.03 8.16 -15.62
CA LEU A 127 -11.34 8.76 -15.39
C LEU A 127 -11.59 9.19 -13.94
N PHE A 128 -10.63 8.97 -13.01
CA PHE A 128 -10.88 9.16 -11.59
C PHE A 128 -9.68 9.80 -10.89
N ASN A 129 -9.95 10.53 -9.81
CA ASN A 129 -8.94 10.90 -8.86
C ASN A 129 -8.56 9.66 -8.00
N THR A 130 -7.68 9.85 -7.03
CA THR A 130 -7.24 8.77 -6.15
C THR A 130 -8.28 8.34 -5.13
N GLN A 131 -9.39 9.08 -5.02
CA GLN A 131 -10.48 8.75 -4.10
C GLN A 131 -11.51 7.85 -4.75
N MET A 132 -11.96 6.84 -4.01
CA MET A 132 -13.04 5.95 -4.43
C MET A 132 -14.03 5.75 -3.30
N THR A 133 -15.34 5.80 -3.63
CA THR A 133 -16.39 5.43 -2.68
C THR A 133 -16.50 3.91 -2.65
N MET A 134 -16.53 3.34 -1.47
CA MET A 134 -16.54 1.87 -1.30
C MET A 134 -17.87 1.24 -1.72
N TRP A 135 -18.97 1.96 -1.55
CA TRP A 135 -20.32 1.59 -1.97
C TRP A 135 -21.23 2.80 -2.10
#